data_12cbd0a27b6b972a0ca854cae20513b5
#
_entry.id   12cbd0a27b6b972a0ca854cae20513b5
#
_cell.length_a   1.000
_cell.length_b   1.000
_cell.length_c   1.000
_cell.angle_alpha   90.00
_cell.angle_beta   90.00
_cell.angle_gamma   90.00
#
_symmetry.space_group_name_H-M   'P 1'
#
loop_
_entity.id
_entity.type
_entity.pdbx_description
1 polymer ?
#
loop_
_entity_poly.entity_id
_entity_poly.type
_entity_poly.pdbx_seq_one_letter_code
_entity_poly.pdbx_strand_id
1 'polypeptide(L)'
;MTKNDCLFCDSHNNEFIDENEFCYARRDGYPVTPRHTLIIPKRHVASYFDLDDCEIKAMHQMLIEMKNKIQGCDEMVSGFNIGVNAGEDAGQSIFHVHMHLIPRRRGDIDNPQGGVRGVIPGRRTYTRKVKGSQ
;
A
#
# COMPACT_ATOMS: atom_id res chain seq x y z
N MET A 1 0.21 9.45 -18.97
CA MET A 1 0.70 8.10 -19.29
C MET A 1 -0.39 7.29 -19.95
N THR A 2 -0.10 6.71 -21.08
CA THR A 2 -1.05 5.82 -21.75
C THR A 2 -0.97 4.42 -21.16
N LYS A 3 -1.97 3.60 -21.46
CA LYS A 3 -1.98 2.19 -21.02
C LYS A 3 -0.72 1.45 -21.48
N ASN A 4 -0.26 1.70 -22.71
CA ASN A 4 0.90 1.00 -23.25
C ASN A 4 2.21 1.39 -22.56
N ASP A 5 2.26 2.58 -21.96
CA ASP A 5 3.45 3.08 -21.28
C ASP A 5 3.38 2.82 -19.77
N CYS A 6 2.31 2.23 -19.29
CA CYS A 6 2.09 2.05 -17.86
C CYS A 6 2.89 0.88 -17.31
N LEU A 7 3.75 1.16 -16.35
CA LEU A 7 4.55 0.15 -15.66
C LEU A 7 3.68 -0.98 -15.07
N PHE A 8 2.50 -0.64 -14.54
CA PHE A 8 1.67 -1.60 -13.82
C PHE A 8 0.65 -2.33 -14.70
N CYS A 9 0.48 -1.91 -15.95
CA CYS A 9 -0.42 -2.62 -16.87
C CYS A 9 0.17 -3.96 -17.32
N ASP A 10 1.48 -4.07 -17.40
CA ASP A 10 2.14 -5.28 -17.86
C ASP A 10 2.65 -6.12 -16.68
N SER A 11 1.78 -7.00 -16.19
CA SER A 11 2.13 -7.89 -15.09
C SER A 11 3.22 -8.90 -15.46
N HIS A 12 3.43 -9.17 -16.76
CA HIS A 12 4.48 -10.10 -17.19
C HIS A 12 5.89 -9.54 -17.03
N ASN A 13 6.03 -8.21 -17.10
CA ASN A 13 7.31 -7.54 -16.87
C ASN A 13 7.52 -7.19 -15.42
N ASN A 14 6.53 -7.46 -14.56
CA ASN A 14 6.64 -7.23 -13.13
C ASN A 14 6.85 -8.57 -12.44
N GLU A 15 7.73 -8.60 -11.45
CA GLU A 15 7.88 -9.76 -10.59
C GLU A 15 6.68 -9.83 -9.67
N PHE A 16 5.59 -10.42 -10.13
CA PHE A 16 4.44 -10.56 -9.28
C PHE A 16 4.57 -11.78 -8.37
N ILE A 17 4.00 -11.65 -7.17
CA ILE A 17 4.06 -12.67 -6.14
C ILE A 17 2.84 -13.58 -6.21
N ASP A 18 1.69 -12.99 -6.50
CA ASP A 18 0.41 -13.68 -6.53
C ASP A 18 -0.58 -12.86 -7.35
N GLU A 19 -1.64 -13.50 -7.78
CA GLU A 19 -2.72 -12.81 -8.49
C GLU A 19 -4.06 -13.48 -8.22
N ASN A 20 -5.13 -12.74 -8.42
CA ASN A 20 -6.48 -13.25 -8.50
C ASN A 20 -7.13 -12.73 -9.78
N GLU A 21 -8.46 -12.87 -9.91
CA GLU A 21 -9.14 -12.48 -11.14
C GLU A 21 -8.95 -11.01 -11.50
N PHE A 22 -8.92 -10.12 -10.50
CA PHE A 22 -8.97 -8.67 -10.73
C PHE A 22 -7.70 -7.92 -10.37
N CYS A 23 -6.77 -8.52 -9.64
CA CYS A 23 -5.57 -7.82 -9.20
C CYS A 23 -4.37 -8.75 -9.05
N TYR A 24 -3.20 -8.13 -8.86
CA TYR A 24 -1.98 -8.87 -8.58
C TYR A 24 -1.18 -8.14 -7.51
N ALA A 25 -0.22 -8.86 -6.91
CA ALA A 25 0.68 -8.31 -5.89
C ALA A 25 2.12 -8.41 -6.38
N ARG A 26 2.92 -7.38 -6.11
CA ARG A 26 4.36 -7.36 -6.37
C ARG A 26 5.08 -6.61 -5.26
N ARG A 27 6.38 -6.82 -5.12
CA ARG A 27 7.17 -5.99 -4.22
C ARG A 27 7.36 -4.60 -4.82
N ASP A 28 7.41 -3.59 -3.96
CA ASP A 28 7.75 -2.22 -4.39
C ASP A 28 9.22 -2.20 -4.80
N GLY A 29 9.53 -1.56 -5.93
CA GLY A 29 10.90 -1.44 -6.42
C GLY A 29 11.77 -0.51 -5.55
N TYR A 30 11.13 0.33 -4.73
CA TYR A 30 11.80 1.26 -3.81
C TYR A 30 11.21 1.08 -2.42
N PRO A 31 11.44 -0.08 -1.78
CA PRO A 31 10.74 -0.43 -0.56
C PRO A 31 11.06 0.51 0.60
N VAL A 32 10.00 0.95 1.29
CA VAL A 32 10.14 1.74 2.53
C VAL A 32 10.70 0.87 3.65
N THR A 33 10.23 -0.38 3.71
CA THR A 33 10.74 -1.41 4.61
C THR A 33 10.86 -2.72 3.82
N PRO A 34 11.64 -3.69 4.32
CA PRO A 34 11.71 -5.00 3.66
C PRO A 34 10.32 -5.60 3.48
N ARG A 35 10.06 -6.17 2.31
CA ARG A 35 8.81 -6.81 1.90
C ARG A 35 7.65 -5.83 1.67
N HIS A 36 7.93 -4.55 1.49
CA HIS A 36 6.94 -3.56 1.06
C HIS A 36 6.28 -4.07 -0.23
N THR A 37 4.97 -4.24 -0.19
CA THR A 37 4.21 -4.88 -1.26
C THR A 37 3.21 -3.91 -1.83
N LEU A 38 2.97 -4.03 -3.13
CA LEU A 38 1.94 -3.28 -3.85
C LEU A 38 0.85 -4.26 -4.30
N ILE A 39 -0.39 -3.83 -4.16
CA ILE A 39 -1.56 -4.54 -4.67
C ILE A 39 -2.16 -3.68 -5.76
N ILE A 40 -2.28 -4.25 -6.97
CA ILE A 40 -2.49 -3.49 -8.19
C ILE A 40 -3.64 -4.12 -8.98
N PRO A 41 -4.70 -3.36 -9.31
CA PRO A 41 -5.75 -3.90 -10.17
C PRO A 41 -5.21 -4.17 -11.56
N LYS A 42 -5.71 -5.23 -12.20
CA LYS A 42 -5.28 -5.58 -13.56
C LYS A 42 -5.76 -4.56 -14.58
N ARG A 43 -6.97 -4.01 -14.37
CA ARG A 43 -7.51 -2.98 -15.25
C ARG A 43 -6.74 -1.67 -15.06
N HIS A 44 -6.44 -1.00 -16.16
CA HIS A 44 -5.81 0.32 -16.10
C HIS A 44 -6.83 1.35 -15.63
N VAL A 45 -6.72 1.77 -14.38
CA VAL A 45 -7.59 2.76 -13.76
C VAL A 45 -6.70 3.69 -12.93
N ALA A 46 -6.84 4.99 -13.16
CA ALA A 46 -5.93 5.97 -12.56
C ALA A 46 -6.21 6.23 -11.09
N SER A 47 -7.48 6.34 -10.70
CA SER A 47 -7.86 6.72 -9.34
C SER A 47 -8.52 5.59 -8.59
N TYR A 48 -8.18 5.47 -7.32
CA TYR A 48 -8.83 4.54 -6.38
C TYR A 48 -10.35 4.69 -6.39
N PHE A 49 -10.82 5.93 -6.54
CA PHE A 49 -12.25 6.23 -6.51
C PHE A 49 -13.00 5.75 -7.76
N ASP A 50 -12.28 5.34 -8.79
CA ASP A 50 -12.86 4.81 -10.03
C ASP A 50 -12.83 3.27 -10.08
N LEU A 51 -12.36 2.62 -9.01
CA LEU A 51 -12.43 1.16 -8.90
C LEU A 51 -13.89 0.72 -8.75
N ASP A 52 -14.21 -0.45 -9.31
CA ASP A 52 -15.51 -1.04 -9.05
C ASP A 52 -15.50 -1.95 -7.82
N ASP A 53 -16.68 -2.37 -7.37
CA ASP A 53 -16.81 -3.16 -6.14
C ASP A 53 -16.07 -4.50 -6.22
N CYS A 54 -16.05 -5.13 -7.37
CA CYS A 54 -15.34 -6.41 -7.57
C CYS A 54 -13.83 -6.22 -7.41
N GLU A 55 -13.31 -5.12 -7.92
CA GLU A 55 -11.89 -4.78 -7.81
C GLU A 55 -11.50 -4.49 -6.37
N ILE A 56 -12.31 -3.69 -5.67
CA ILE A 56 -12.07 -3.36 -4.26
C ILE A 56 -12.05 -4.64 -3.42
N LYS A 57 -13.03 -5.51 -3.62
CA LYS A 57 -13.11 -6.78 -2.89
C LYS A 57 -11.90 -7.67 -3.16
N ALA A 58 -11.51 -7.78 -4.42
CA ALA A 58 -10.36 -8.60 -4.82
C ALA A 58 -9.06 -8.06 -4.25
N MET A 59 -8.89 -6.74 -4.23
CA MET A 59 -7.71 -6.09 -3.66
C MET A 59 -7.65 -6.28 -2.14
N HIS A 60 -8.81 -6.21 -1.47
CA HIS A 60 -8.88 -6.48 -0.03
C HIS A 60 -8.48 -7.91 0.30
N GLN A 61 -8.96 -8.88 -0.49
CA GLN A 61 -8.60 -10.29 -0.32
C GLN A 61 -7.11 -10.50 -0.52
N MET A 62 -6.54 -9.89 -1.56
CA MET A 62 -5.09 -9.96 -1.83
C MET A 62 -4.28 -9.34 -0.70
N LEU A 63 -4.77 -8.24 -0.14
CA LEU A 63 -4.14 -7.57 1.00
C LEU A 63 -4.00 -8.54 2.19
N ILE A 64 -5.07 -9.26 2.50
CA ILE A 64 -5.08 -10.23 3.60
C ILE A 64 -4.12 -11.39 3.30
N GLU A 65 -4.13 -11.90 2.08
CA GLU A 65 -3.24 -12.99 1.68
C GLU A 65 -1.77 -12.58 1.78
N MET A 66 -1.44 -11.37 1.31
CA MET A 66 -0.07 -10.87 1.39
C MET A 66 0.37 -10.63 2.82
N LYS A 67 -0.50 -10.07 3.65
CA LYS A 67 -0.25 -9.92 5.08
C LYS A 67 0.11 -11.27 5.70
N ASN A 68 -0.67 -12.30 5.42
CA ASN A 68 -0.44 -13.63 5.99
C ASN A 68 0.87 -14.25 5.48
N LYS A 69 1.17 -14.09 4.20
CA LYS A 69 2.43 -14.57 3.62
C LYS A 69 3.63 -13.88 4.26
N ILE A 70 3.56 -12.56 4.41
CA ILE A 70 4.65 -11.78 4.99
C ILE A 70 4.89 -12.20 6.45
N GLN A 71 3.84 -12.30 7.24
CA GLN A 71 3.95 -12.72 8.65
C GLN A 71 4.40 -14.17 8.78
N GLY A 72 4.05 -15.02 7.81
CA GLY A 72 4.45 -16.42 7.80
C GLY A 72 5.94 -16.63 7.52
N CYS A 73 6.61 -15.68 6.86
CA CYS A 73 8.03 -15.81 6.55
C CYS A 73 8.91 -14.78 7.25
N ASP A 74 8.32 -13.85 8.00
CA ASP A 74 9.07 -12.84 8.75
C ASP A 74 8.35 -12.57 10.08
N GLU A 75 8.78 -13.27 11.11
CA GLU A 75 8.17 -13.19 12.44
C GLU A 75 8.40 -11.84 13.13
N MET A 76 9.34 -11.03 12.61
CA MET A 76 9.59 -9.70 13.18
C MET A 76 8.56 -8.67 12.77
N VAL A 77 7.76 -8.96 11.75
CA VAL A 77 6.70 -8.06 11.31
C VAL A 77 5.57 -8.06 12.34
N SER A 78 5.32 -6.92 12.95
CA SER A 78 4.34 -6.75 14.02
C SER A 78 3.25 -5.75 13.69
N GLY A 79 3.31 -5.10 12.54
CA GLY A 79 2.29 -4.14 12.12
C GLY A 79 2.40 -3.85 10.64
N PHE A 80 1.43 -3.09 10.15
CA PHE A 80 1.40 -2.70 8.73
C PHE A 80 0.83 -1.28 8.61
N ASN A 81 1.39 -0.53 7.67
CA ASN A 81 0.71 0.65 7.14
C ASN A 81 0.14 0.29 5.77
N ILE A 82 -1.08 0.72 5.54
CA ILE A 82 -1.82 0.44 4.32
C ILE A 82 -2.30 1.77 3.76
N GLY A 83 -2.11 2.01 2.48
CA GLY A 83 -2.56 3.26 1.91
C GLY A 83 -2.52 3.31 0.40
N VAL A 84 -3.26 4.27 -0.15
CA VAL A 84 -3.32 4.56 -1.57
C VAL A 84 -3.16 6.06 -1.74
N ASN A 85 -2.33 6.45 -2.70
CA ASN A 85 -2.22 7.85 -3.09
C ASN A 85 -3.21 8.10 -4.24
N ALA A 86 -4.15 8.99 -4.03
CA ALA A 86 -5.17 9.33 -5.03
C ALA A 86 -4.97 10.80 -5.46
N GLY A 87 -4.40 11.00 -6.64
CA GLY A 87 -4.13 12.30 -7.20
C GLY A 87 -2.68 12.75 -7.05
N GLU A 88 -2.27 13.66 -7.93
CA GLU A 88 -0.90 14.17 -7.95
C GLU A 88 -0.52 14.87 -6.65
N ASP A 89 -1.43 15.67 -6.10
CA ASP A 89 -1.15 16.41 -4.86
C ASP A 89 -1.04 15.49 -3.64
N ALA A 90 -1.53 14.26 -3.75
CA ALA A 90 -1.38 13.25 -2.71
C ALA A 90 -0.15 12.38 -2.92
N GLY A 91 0.64 12.67 -3.95
CA GLY A 91 1.89 11.95 -4.21
C GLY A 91 1.78 10.83 -5.22
N GLN A 92 0.64 10.68 -5.90
CA GLN A 92 0.52 9.67 -6.93
C GLN A 92 1.42 10.03 -8.11
N SER A 93 2.37 9.15 -8.43
CA SER A 93 3.32 9.38 -9.53
C SER A 93 3.10 8.42 -10.70
N ILE A 94 2.46 7.29 -10.46
CA ILE A 94 2.07 6.34 -11.50
C ILE A 94 0.54 6.31 -11.49
N PHE A 95 -0.08 6.68 -12.62
CA PHE A 95 -1.53 6.83 -12.71
C PHE A 95 -2.21 5.52 -13.11
N HIS A 96 -1.93 4.53 -12.32
CA HIS A 96 -2.56 3.22 -12.27
C HIS A 96 -2.64 2.86 -10.79
N VAL A 97 -3.81 2.66 -10.27
CA VAL A 97 -4.05 2.44 -8.83
C VAL A 97 -3.10 1.38 -8.29
N HIS A 98 -2.47 1.69 -7.16
CA HIS A 98 -1.68 0.73 -6.42
C HIS A 98 -1.80 1.00 -4.94
N MET A 99 -2.06 -0.06 -4.19
CA MET A 99 -2.22 -0.01 -2.74
C MET A 99 -0.93 -0.48 -2.09
N HIS A 100 -0.40 0.34 -1.19
CA HIS A 100 0.79 0.01 -0.43
C HIS A 100 0.44 -0.85 0.78
N LEU A 101 1.19 -1.91 0.96
CA LEU A 101 1.20 -2.71 2.18
C LEU A 101 2.64 -2.67 2.71
N ILE A 102 2.84 -1.90 3.76
CA ILE A 102 4.17 -1.62 4.30
C ILE A 102 4.32 -2.36 5.63
N PRO A 103 5.11 -3.44 5.66
CA PRO A 103 5.36 -4.17 6.89
C PRO A 103 6.15 -3.32 7.88
N ARG A 104 5.75 -3.35 9.14
CA ARG A 104 6.40 -2.59 10.19
C ARG A 104 6.96 -3.53 11.25
N ARG A 105 8.09 -3.14 11.82
CA ARG A 105 8.80 -3.92 12.82
C ARG A 105 9.13 -3.02 13.99
N ARG A 106 9.17 -3.59 15.18
CA ARG A 106 9.55 -2.83 16.36
C ARG A 106 10.93 -2.22 16.17
N GLY A 107 11.05 -0.91 16.38
CA GLY A 107 12.32 -0.21 16.29
C GLY A 107 12.74 0.20 14.88
N ASP A 108 11.91 -0.02 13.86
CA ASP A 108 12.23 0.41 12.49
C ASP A 108 12.22 1.94 12.36
N ILE A 109 11.58 2.63 13.29
CA ILE A 109 11.63 4.08 13.45
C ILE A 109 11.53 4.39 14.95
N ASP A 110 12.10 5.51 15.39
CA ASP A 110 12.12 5.86 16.81
C ASP A 110 10.74 6.03 17.40
N ASN A 111 9.89 6.78 16.73
CA ASN A 111 8.52 7.00 17.19
C ASN A 111 7.55 6.78 16.02
N PRO A 112 6.82 5.65 16.02
CA PRO A 112 5.88 5.34 14.93
C PRO A 112 4.52 6.03 15.07
N GLN A 113 4.30 6.82 16.13
CA GLN A 113 3.03 7.48 16.35
C GLN A 113 2.58 8.25 15.11
N GLY A 114 1.31 8.14 14.80
CA GLY A 114 0.69 8.86 13.69
C GLY A 114 0.69 8.07 12.39
N GLY A 115 1.68 7.23 12.14
CA GLY A 115 1.72 6.37 10.95
C GLY A 115 1.42 7.13 9.66
N VAL A 116 0.26 6.88 9.06
CA VAL A 116 -0.15 7.52 7.80
C VAL A 116 -0.24 9.03 7.87
N ARG A 117 -0.30 9.61 9.06
CA ARG A 117 -0.27 11.08 9.21
C ARG A 117 1.06 11.67 8.75
N GLY A 118 2.08 10.83 8.59
CA GLY A 118 3.38 11.24 8.08
C GLY A 118 3.38 11.71 6.63
N VAL A 119 2.23 11.66 5.95
CA VAL A 119 2.08 12.28 4.61
C VAL A 119 2.37 13.77 4.66
N ILE A 120 2.17 14.42 5.81
CA ILE A 120 2.65 15.78 6.09
C ILE A 120 3.62 15.62 7.27
N PRO A 121 4.94 15.60 7.03
CA PRO A 121 5.90 15.22 8.07
C PRO A 121 5.80 16.03 9.35
N GLY A 122 5.53 17.33 9.27
CA GLY A 122 5.40 18.19 10.44
C GLY A 122 4.11 17.97 11.24
N ARG A 123 3.21 17.13 10.76
CA ARG A 123 1.92 16.86 11.39
C ARG A 123 1.78 15.40 11.84
N ARG A 124 2.84 14.62 11.74
CA ARG A 124 2.79 13.18 12.04
C ARG A 124 2.51 12.93 13.52
N THR A 125 3.24 13.57 14.40
CA THR A 125 3.10 13.37 15.84
C THR A 125 2.15 14.37 16.45
N TYR A 126 1.49 13.97 17.52
CA TYR A 126 0.53 14.81 18.25
C TYR A 126 0.48 14.34 19.70
N THR A 127 0.02 15.25 20.58
CA THR A 127 -0.25 14.91 21.97
C THR A 127 -1.75 14.68 22.12
N ARG A 128 -2.12 13.43 22.44
CA ARG A 128 -3.52 13.11 22.68
C ARG A 128 -3.95 13.69 24.03
N LYS A 129 -5.07 14.39 24.03
CA LYS A 129 -5.65 14.88 25.28
C LYS A 129 -6.15 13.71 26.10
N VAL A 130 -5.93 13.79 27.43
CA VAL A 130 -6.47 12.76 28.32
C VAL A 130 -7.97 12.95 28.50
N LYS A 131 -8.67 11.87 28.84
CA LYS A 131 -10.11 11.90 29.09
C LYS A 131 -10.39 12.89 30.22
N GLY A 132 -11.38 13.76 30.01
CA GLY A 132 -11.77 14.79 30.98
C GLY A 132 -11.13 16.14 30.71
N SER A 133 -10.10 16.24 29.90
CA SER A 133 -9.45 17.49 29.51
C SER A 133 -9.82 17.94 28.11
N GLN A 134 -10.69 17.21 27.46
CA GLN A 134 -11.12 17.50 26.10
C GLN A 134 -12.25 18.48 26.04
#